data_58e2cb6e699a069a842c446290058fbc
#
_entry.id   58e2cb6e699a069a842c446290058fbc
#
_cell.length_a   1.000
_cell.length_b   1.000
_cell.length_c   1.000
_cell.angle_alpha   90.00
_cell.angle_beta   90.00
_cell.angle_gamma   90.00
#
_symmetry.space_group_name_H-M   'P 1'
#
loop_
_entity.id
_entity.type
_entity.pdbx_description
1 polymer ?
#
loop_
_entity_poly.entity_id
_entity_poly.type
_entity_poly.pdbx_seq_one_letter_code
_entity_poly.pdbx_strand_id
1 'polypeptide(L)'
;MAEIIFSSSYDEKYPPENILEPSKNFFSSTGMFPKEICIQFDNPRTVNSVGIVSYGIKKISIQTCENDSVVNFKNQAEQNEIPNTGGLQKNKLNLVKKPTVKVLKIEVLEGYEDFFTIQNVDIQ
;
A
#
# COMPACT_ATOMS: atom_id res chain seq x y z
N MET A 1 10.42 6.60 11.20
CA MET A 1 9.69 5.36 11.51
C MET A 1 8.24 5.50 11.09
N ALA A 2 7.63 4.37 10.78
CA ALA A 2 6.24 4.32 10.35
C ALA A 2 5.54 3.16 11.03
N GLU A 3 4.21 3.24 11.13
CA GLU A 3 3.42 2.16 11.70
C GLU A 3 2.11 2.00 10.95
N ILE A 4 1.57 0.79 10.98
CA ILE A 4 0.24 0.51 10.42
C ILE A 4 -0.80 0.99 11.44
N ILE A 5 -1.65 1.92 11.04
CA ILE A 5 -2.72 2.42 11.92
C ILE A 5 -4.09 1.87 11.54
N PHE A 6 -4.21 1.29 10.35
CA PHE A 6 -5.45 0.68 9.91
C PHE A 6 -5.17 -0.33 8.79
N SER A 7 -5.91 -1.44 8.80
CA SER A 7 -5.93 -2.40 7.70
C SER A 7 -7.31 -3.02 7.63
N SER A 8 -7.87 -3.08 6.43
CA SER A 8 -9.17 -3.71 6.20
C SER A 8 -9.16 -5.22 6.43
N SER A 9 -7.96 -5.81 6.44
CA SER A 9 -7.79 -7.24 6.58
C SER A 9 -6.62 -7.51 7.51
N TYR A 10 -6.71 -8.54 8.30
CA TYR A 10 -5.66 -8.92 9.23
C TYR A 10 -5.51 -10.43 9.27
N ASP A 11 -4.27 -10.89 9.12
CA ASP A 11 -3.92 -12.30 9.23
C ASP A 11 -2.84 -12.41 10.31
N GLU A 12 -3.10 -13.18 11.36
CA GLU A 12 -2.18 -13.35 12.48
C GLU A 12 -0.81 -13.83 12.05
N LYS A 13 -0.77 -14.69 11.05
CA LYS A 13 0.47 -15.30 10.56
C LYS A 13 1.19 -14.40 9.57
N TYR A 14 0.44 -13.62 8.77
CA TYR A 14 0.97 -12.73 7.75
C TYR A 14 0.38 -11.32 7.90
N PRO A 15 0.70 -10.63 9.02
CA PRO A 15 0.05 -9.34 9.34
C PRO A 15 0.54 -8.20 8.46
N PRO A 16 -0.24 -7.11 8.37
CA PRO A 16 0.14 -5.97 7.54
C PRO A 16 1.46 -5.31 7.94
N GLU A 17 1.88 -5.43 9.19
CA GLU A 17 3.17 -4.88 9.64
C GLU A 17 4.35 -5.44 8.87
N ASN A 18 4.21 -6.60 8.26
CA ASN A 18 5.29 -7.22 7.48
C ASN A 18 5.72 -6.39 6.27
N ILE A 19 4.87 -5.47 5.79
CA ILE A 19 5.21 -4.67 4.60
C ILE A 19 6.16 -3.51 4.90
N LEU A 20 6.33 -3.16 6.17
CA LEU A 20 7.14 -2.00 6.57
C LEU A 20 8.64 -2.28 6.58
N GLU A 21 9.04 -3.53 6.64
CA GLU A 21 10.44 -3.91 6.71
C GLU A 21 10.77 -4.93 5.62
N PRO A 22 11.90 -4.76 4.93
CA PRO A 22 12.35 -5.75 3.95
C PRO A 22 12.60 -7.08 4.67
N SER A 23 11.85 -8.09 4.33
CA SER A 23 11.99 -9.41 4.93
C SER A 23 11.46 -10.46 3.96
N LYS A 24 11.56 -11.73 4.34
CA LYS A 24 10.98 -12.82 3.59
C LYS A 24 9.48 -12.98 3.87
N ASN A 25 8.98 -12.26 4.88
CA ASN A 25 7.57 -12.30 5.25
C ASN A 25 6.77 -11.36 4.38
N PHE A 26 5.47 -11.61 4.33
CA PHE A 26 4.55 -10.80 3.52
C PHE A 26 3.26 -10.60 4.30
N PHE A 27 2.44 -9.67 3.82
CA PHE A 27 1.08 -9.47 4.27
C PHE A 27 0.15 -10.22 3.32
N SER A 28 -0.79 -10.99 3.86
CA SER A 28 -1.78 -11.71 3.09
C SER A 28 -3.17 -11.18 3.39
N SER A 29 -3.96 -10.98 2.36
CA SER A 29 -5.34 -10.50 2.47
C SER A 29 -6.25 -11.35 1.60
N THR A 30 -7.49 -11.52 2.06
CA THR A 30 -8.56 -12.07 1.22
C THR A 30 -8.88 -11.05 0.11
N GLY A 31 -9.58 -11.49 -0.92
CA GLY A 31 -10.09 -10.60 -1.98
C GLY A 31 -11.08 -9.61 -1.41
N MET A 32 -12.35 -9.75 -1.69
CA MET A 32 -13.40 -8.86 -1.20
C MET A 32 -12.99 -7.38 -1.28
N PHE A 33 -12.62 -6.95 -2.47
CA PHE A 33 -12.11 -5.59 -2.73
C PHE A 33 -13.21 -4.53 -2.56
N PRO A 34 -12.85 -3.27 -2.23
CA PRO A 34 -11.49 -2.79 -2.02
C PRO A 34 -10.95 -3.12 -0.63
N LYS A 35 -9.61 -3.14 -0.52
CA LYS A 35 -8.91 -3.32 0.76
C LYS A 35 -7.98 -2.13 0.96
N GLU A 36 -7.88 -1.66 2.20
CA GLU A 36 -7.09 -0.48 2.55
C GLU A 36 -6.05 -0.80 3.61
N ILE A 37 -4.89 -0.16 3.48
CA ILE A 37 -3.85 -0.17 4.50
C ILE A 37 -3.40 1.28 4.71
N CYS A 38 -3.43 1.74 5.95
CA CYS A 38 -2.97 3.09 6.28
C CYS A 38 -1.69 3.04 7.09
N ILE A 39 -0.68 3.77 6.62
CA ILE A 39 0.64 3.86 7.24
C ILE A 39 0.82 5.28 7.75
N GLN A 40 1.15 5.43 9.03
CA GLN A 40 1.40 6.74 9.64
C GLN A 40 2.88 6.91 9.91
N PHE A 41 3.41 8.06 9.53
CA PHE A 41 4.80 8.44 9.84
C PHE A 41 4.85 9.18 11.17
N ASP A 42 5.98 9.04 11.88
CA ASP A 42 6.20 9.78 13.14
C ASP A 42 6.13 11.28 12.90
N ASN A 43 6.73 11.72 11.81
CA ASN A 43 6.71 13.12 11.38
C ASN A 43 6.30 13.20 9.92
N PRO A 44 5.61 14.27 9.49
CA PRO A 44 5.29 14.46 8.08
C PRO A 44 6.56 14.46 7.25
N ARG A 45 6.50 13.84 6.08
CA ARG A 45 7.65 13.79 5.15
C ARG A 45 7.18 13.94 3.71
N THR A 46 8.08 14.41 2.87
CA THR A 46 7.82 14.47 1.43
C THR A 46 7.97 13.07 0.85
N VAL A 47 6.98 12.64 0.08
CA VAL A 47 6.99 11.34 -0.58
C VAL A 47 7.05 11.53 -2.08
N ASN A 48 8.07 10.96 -2.72
CA ASN A 48 8.28 11.05 -4.16
C ASN A 48 7.70 9.84 -4.89
N SER A 49 7.82 8.67 -4.28
CA SER A 49 7.36 7.43 -4.92
C SER A 49 7.06 6.35 -3.89
N VAL A 50 6.26 5.38 -4.31
CA VAL A 50 5.93 4.20 -3.51
C VAL A 50 6.20 2.97 -4.36
N GLY A 51 7.16 2.16 -3.95
CA GLY A 51 7.46 0.89 -4.60
C GLY A 51 6.74 -0.23 -3.88
N ILE A 52 6.09 -1.11 -4.62
CA ILE A 52 5.31 -2.20 -4.05
C ILE A 52 5.71 -3.51 -4.71
N VAL A 53 6.06 -4.50 -3.89
CA VAL A 53 6.27 -5.88 -4.34
C VAL A 53 5.07 -6.68 -3.85
N SER A 54 4.31 -7.23 -4.79
CA SER A 54 3.03 -7.85 -4.48
C SER A 54 2.75 -9.06 -5.38
N TYR A 55 1.65 -9.76 -5.07
CA TYR A 55 1.13 -10.84 -5.90
C TYR A 55 -0.39 -10.72 -5.95
N GLY A 56 -0.94 -10.86 -7.15
CA GLY A 56 -2.39 -10.94 -7.32
C GLY A 56 -3.13 -9.62 -7.37
N ILE A 57 -2.44 -8.49 -7.42
CA ILE A 57 -3.07 -7.16 -7.47
C ILE A 57 -3.23 -6.72 -8.92
N LYS A 58 -4.43 -6.24 -9.25
CA LYS A 58 -4.71 -5.71 -10.59
C LYS A 58 -4.77 -4.20 -10.61
N LYS A 59 -5.44 -3.59 -9.62
CA LYS A 59 -5.62 -2.14 -9.58
C LYS A 59 -5.32 -1.63 -8.17
N ILE A 60 -4.52 -0.56 -8.10
CA ILE A 60 -4.07 -0.01 -6.83
C ILE A 60 -4.08 1.52 -6.90
N SER A 61 -4.36 2.18 -5.77
CA SER A 61 -4.22 3.62 -5.65
C SER A 61 -3.45 3.99 -4.39
N ILE A 62 -2.75 5.12 -4.46
CA ILE A 62 -2.03 5.71 -3.33
C ILE A 62 -2.71 7.02 -2.99
N GLN A 63 -3.13 7.14 -1.75
CA GLN A 63 -3.79 8.34 -1.24
C GLN A 63 -3.02 8.86 -0.05
N THR A 64 -3.01 10.17 0.15
CA THR A 64 -2.22 10.79 1.21
C THR A 64 -3.00 11.82 1.99
N CYS A 65 -2.57 12.02 3.24
CA CYS A 65 -3.10 13.05 4.12
C CYS A 65 -1.92 13.73 4.83
N GLU A 66 -1.98 15.05 4.93
CA GLU A 66 -0.89 15.85 5.53
C GLU A 66 -0.90 15.83 7.05
N ASN A 67 -2.03 15.46 7.66
CA ASN A 67 -2.19 15.48 9.12
C ASN A 67 -2.73 14.15 9.62
N ASP A 68 -2.95 14.05 10.92
CA ASP A 68 -3.41 12.82 11.57
C ASP A 68 -4.86 12.47 11.28
N SER A 69 -5.59 13.37 10.61
CA SER A 69 -6.97 13.11 10.24
C SER A 69 -7.01 12.09 9.11
N VAL A 70 -7.65 10.96 9.36
CA VAL A 70 -7.76 9.89 8.37
C VAL A 70 -9.02 10.01 7.51
N VAL A 71 -9.53 11.23 7.33
CA VAL A 71 -10.77 11.47 6.60
C VAL A 71 -10.60 12.24 5.29
N ASN A 72 -9.53 13.01 5.13
CA ASN A 72 -9.32 13.87 3.96
C ASN A 72 -8.14 13.40 3.12
N PHE A 73 -8.23 12.18 2.60
CA PHE A 73 -7.21 11.66 1.71
C PHE A 73 -7.33 12.23 0.32
N LYS A 74 -6.17 12.52 -0.30
CA LYS A 74 -6.10 12.94 -1.69
C LYS A 74 -5.44 11.85 -2.51
N ASN A 75 -6.03 11.54 -3.67
CA ASN A 75 -5.46 10.56 -4.57
C ASN A 75 -4.21 11.13 -5.22
N GLN A 76 -3.07 10.47 -5.06
CA GLN A 76 -1.78 10.92 -5.58
C GLN A 76 -1.29 10.10 -6.76
N ALA A 77 -1.67 8.84 -6.83
CA ALA A 77 -1.23 7.95 -7.89
C ALA A 77 -2.19 6.76 -7.98
N GLU A 78 -2.36 6.26 -9.20
CA GLU A 78 -3.22 5.12 -9.44
C GLU A 78 -2.65 4.32 -10.60
N GLN A 79 -2.64 3.00 -10.46
CA GLN A 79 -2.30 2.10 -11.56
C GLN A 79 -3.48 1.16 -11.78
N ASN A 80 -4.09 1.27 -12.95
CA ASN A 80 -5.35 0.59 -13.26
C ASN A 80 -5.20 -0.87 -13.67
N GLU A 81 -4.04 -1.23 -14.21
CA GLU A 81 -3.86 -2.58 -14.70
C GLU A 81 -2.41 -3.01 -14.53
N ILE A 82 -2.13 -3.60 -13.37
CA ILE A 82 -0.82 -4.15 -13.07
C ILE A 82 -0.74 -5.51 -13.77
N PRO A 83 0.28 -5.74 -14.62
CA PRO A 83 0.37 -7.00 -15.35
C PRO A 83 0.46 -8.20 -14.42
N ASN A 84 -0.28 -9.26 -14.76
CA ASN A 84 -0.19 -10.54 -14.05
C ASN A 84 0.93 -11.36 -14.69
N THR A 85 2.04 -11.49 -13.96
CA THR A 85 3.23 -12.18 -14.47
C THR A 85 3.30 -13.65 -14.05
N GLY A 86 2.33 -14.10 -13.26
CA GLY A 86 2.37 -15.44 -12.67
C GLY A 86 3.29 -15.55 -11.48
N GLY A 87 3.91 -14.45 -11.05
CA GLY A 87 4.80 -14.38 -9.90
C GLY A 87 4.68 -13.02 -9.21
N LEU A 88 5.74 -12.61 -8.52
CA LEU A 88 5.73 -11.32 -7.84
C LEU A 88 5.69 -10.17 -8.83
N GLN A 89 4.85 -9.20 -8.53
CA GLN A 89 4.69 -7.96 -9.27
C GLN A 89 5.51 -6.88 -8.58
N LYS A 90 6.35 -6.18 -9.36
CA LYS A 90 7.16 -5.08 -8.82
C LYS A 90 6.74 -3.81 -9.52
N ASN A 91 6.16 -2.88 -8.75
CA ASN A 91 5.63 -1.64 -9.29
C ASN A 91 6.12 -0.45 -8.50
N LYS A 92 6.36 0.65 -9.19
CA LYS A 92 6.74 1.90 -8.56
C LYS A 92 5.76 2.97 -9.04
N LEU A 93 5.04 3.55 -8.08
CA LEU A 93 4.11 4.62 -8.37
C LEU A 93 4.76 5.95 -7.97
N ASN A 94 4.91 6.84 -8.95
CA ASN A 94 5.49 8.17 -8.71
C ASN A 94 4.37 9.14 -8.34
N LEU A 95 4.59 9.89 -7.25
CA LEU A 95 3.65 10.90 -6.80
C LEU A 95 4.08 12.23 -7.43
N VAL A 96 3.38 12.63 -8.48
CA VAL A 96 3.77 13.77 -9.31
C VAL A 96 3.92 15.06 -8.51
N LYS A 97 3.04 15.29 -7.55
CA LYS A 97 3.04 16.51 -6.74
C LYS A 97 4.01 16.46 -5.57
N LYS A 98 4.65 15.33 -5.34
CA LYS A 98 5.57 15.13 -4.22
C LYS A 98 5.01 15.68 -2.91
N PRO A 99 3.86 15.15 -2.46
CA PRO A 99 3.16 15.72 -1.31
C PRO A 99 3.90 15.55 0.00
N THR A 100 3.59 16.42 0.95
CA THR A 100 3.96 16.22 2.35
C THR A 100 2.94 15.26 2.96
N VAL A 101 3.40 14.20 3.59
CA VAL A 101 2.53 13.09 4.01
C VAL A 101 2.74 12.76 5.49
N LYS A 102 1.66 12.76 6.25
CA LYS A 102 1.63 12.21 7.60
C LYS A 102 1.06 10.79 7.57
N VAL A 103 0.00 10.56 6.81
CA VAL A 103 -0.62 9.25 6.65
C VAL A 103 -0.73 8.91 5.16
N LEU A 104 -0.28 7.72 4.81
CA LEU A 104 -0.34 7.21 3.44
C LEU A 104 -1.30 6.02 3.43
N LYS A 105 -2.26 6.04 2.50
CA LYS A 105 -3.20 4.95 2.32
C LYS A 105 -2.93 4.24 1.01
N ILE A 106 -2.76 2.93 1.10
CA ILE A 106 -2.69 2.04 -0.06
C ILE A 106 -4.06 1.39 -0.19
N GLU A 107 -4.71 1.60 -1.31
CA GLU A 107 -6.01 0.99 -1.58
C GLU A 107 -5.89 0.01 -2.73
N VAL A 108 -6.16 -1.27 -2.46
CA VAL A 108 -6.18 -2.32 -3.48
C VAL A 108 -7.62 -2.43 -3.96
N LEU A 109 -7.85 -2.00 -5.20
CA LEU A 109 -9.19 -1.87 -5.76
C LEU A 109 -9.67 -3.12 -6.49
N GLU A 110 -8.76 -3.84 -7.13
CA GLU A 110 -9.07 -5.07 -7.87
C GLU A 110 -7.91 -6.03 -7.81
N GLY A 111 -8.19 -7.31 -7.88
CA GLY A 111 -7.20 -8.37 -7.93
C GLY A 111 -7.52 -9.40 -8.99
N TYR A 112 -6.55 -10.26 -9.29
CA TYR A 112 -6.72 -11.34 -10.26
C TYR A 112 -7.30 -12.60 -9.63
N GLU A 113 -7.21 -12.72 -8.29
CA GLU A 113 -7.65 -13.90 -7.57
C GLU A 113 -8.44 -13.51 -6.33
N ASP A 114 -8.86 -14.51 -5.54
CA ASP A 114 -9.63 -14.30 -4.31
C ASP A 114 -8.76 -13.85 -3.13
N PHE A 115 -7.49 -13.61 -3.38
CA PHE A 115 -6.56 -13.13 -2.36
C PHE A 115 -5.45 -12.34 -3.05
N PHE A 116 -4.69 -11.61 -2.24
CA PHE A 116 -3.45 -10.98 -2.71
C PHE A 116 -2.45 -10.94 -1.56
N THR A 117 -1.18 -10.73 -1.92
CA THR A 117 -0.13 -10.53 -0.93
C THR A 117 0.66 -9.29 -1.26
N ILE A 118 1.20 -8.64 -0.22
CA ILE A 118 2.17 -7.56 -0.38
C ILE A 118 3.40 -7.96 0.42
N GLN A 119 4.53 -8.06 -0.24
CA GLN A 119 5.77 -8.47 0.41
C GLN A 119 6.52 -7.28 0.98
N ASN A 120 6.50 -6.15 0.28
CA ASN A 120 7.26 -4.98 0.68
C ASN A 120 6.66 -3.70 0.10
N VAL A 121 6.73 -2.63 0.87
CA VAL A 121 6.39 -1.28 0.42
C VAL A 121 7.58 -0.39 0.72
N ASP A 122 8.15 0.19 -0.32
CA ASP A 122 9.30 1.07 -0.23
C ASP A 122 8.86 2.50 -0.52
N ILE A 123 8.90 3.35 0.50
CA ILE A 123 8.44 4.73 0.40
C ILE A 123 9.66 5.65 0.31
N GLN A 124 9.78 6.36 -0.80
CA GLN A 124 10.91 7.25 -1.07
C GLN A 124 10.52 8.71 -1.25
#